data_d91e7aa83ab50a280a750bc19ebcd576
#
_entry.id   d91e7aa83ab50a280a750bc19ebcd576
#
_cell.length_a   1.000
_cell.length_b   1.000
_cell.length_c   1.000
_cell.angle_alpha   90.00
_cell.angle_beta   90.00
_cell.angle_gamma   90.00
#
_symmetry.space_group_name_H-M   'P 1'
#
loop_
_entity.id
_entity.type
_entity.pdbx_description
1 polymer ?
#
loop_
_entity_poly.entity_id
_entity_poly.type
_entity_poly.pdbx_seq_one_letter_code
_entity_poly.pdbx_strand_id
1 'polypeptide(L)'
;MTSTPQRIASIAQSLDGDVQLATALCSATSLAEVGTIARAAVRQRLRCAGVTFVLRDGDQCFYADEDSIAPLWAGQRFPITECVSGWAMLHGKLAVIDDIEQDERVPTAAYRSTYVKSMVVVPIGGPDGPAAAIGAYWPATYQASRADLDWLPRLAQATSGAIADIGLADAPWAPNFRTRFPASAH
;
A
#
# COMPACT_ATOMS: atom_id res chain seq x y z
N MET A 1 11.75 -23.72 19.82
CA MET A 1 10.48 -23.56 20.58
C MET A 1 10.62 -22.31 21.43
N THR A 2 10.00 -21.21 21.05
CA THR A 2 9.99 -19.96 21.84
C THR A 2 9.18 -20.14 23.11
N SER A 3 9.72 -19.72 24.26
CA SER A 3 9.05 -19.86 25.55
C SER A 3 7.76 -19.04 25.64
N THR A 4 6.79 -19.47 26.41
CA THR A 4 5.49 -18.78 26.63
C THR A 4 5.67 -17.28 26.98
N PRO A 5 6.60 -16.85 27.86
CA PRO A 5 6.84 -15.44 28.14
C PRO A 5 7.29 -14.61 26.92
N GLN A 6 8.13 -15.18 26.05
CA GLN A 6 8.58 -14.50 24.83
C GLN A 6 7.43 -14.31 23.83
N ARG A 7 6.53 -15.28 23.72
CA ARG A 7 5.33 -15.15 22.89
C ARG A 7 4.38 -14.07 23.40
N ILE A 8 4.17 -14.00 24.72
CA ILE A 8 3.31 -12.97 25.35
C ILE A 8 3.92 -11.57 25.12
N ALA A 9 5.22 -11.41 25.32
CA ALA A 9 5.92 -10.14 25.09
C ALA A 9 5.83 -9.69 23.61
N SER A 10 6.00 -10.62 22.67
CA SER A 10 5.87 -10.34 21.24
C SER A 10 4.44 -9.95 20.85
N ILE A 11 3.43 -10.59 21.42
CA ILE A 11 2.01 -10.24 21.19
C ILE A 11 1.73 -8.83 21.77
N ALA A 12 2.17 -8.54 22.98
CA ALA A 12 1.98 -7.24 23.60
C ALA A 12 2.64 -6.11 22.76
N GLN A 13 3.88 -6.29 22.32
CA GLN A 13 4.55 -5.32 21.44
C GLN A 13 3.84 -5.14 20.08
N SER A 14 3.26 -6.21 19.53
CA SER A 14 2.48 -6.12 18.29
C SER A 14 1.19 -5.34 18.49
N LEU A 15 0.49 -5.55 19.61
CA LEU A 15 -0.73 -4.80 19.95
C LEU A 15 -0.45 -3.33 20.22
N ASP A 16 0.64 -3.00 20.91
CA ASP A 16 1.06 -1.61 21.14
C ASP A 16 1.37 -0.91 19.80
N GLY A 17 2.02 -1.60 18.87
CA GLY A 17 2.29 -1.07 17.53
C GLY A 17 1.01 -0.82 16.71
N ASP A 18 0.05 -1.72 16.77
CA ASP A 18 -1.24 -1.57 16.07
C ASP A 18 -2.07 -0.42 16.67
N VAL A 19 -2.04 -0.22 17.98
CA VAL A 19 -2.71 0.91 18.67
C VAL A 19 -2.05 2.24 18.31
N GLN A 20 -0.73 2.30 18.31
CA GLN A 20 0.02 3.51 17.91
C GLN A 20 -0.25 3.88 16.46
N LEU A 21 -0.28 2.89 15.56
CA LEU A 21 -0.61 3.09 14.15
C LEU A 21 -2.03 3.63 13.98
N ALA A 22 -3.02 3.03 14.63
CA ALA A 22 -4.40 3.49 14.59
C ALA A 22 -4.54 4.94 15.11
N THR A 23 -3.88 5.27 16.22
CA THR A 23 -3.86 6.62 16.78
C THR A 23 -3.24 7.62 15.80
N ALA A 24 -2.12 7.28 15.19
CA ALA A 24 -1.46 8.14 14.21
C ALA A 24 -2.35 8.38 12.97
N LEU A 25 -2.99 7.32 12.44
CA LEU A 25 -3.92 7.44 11.33
C LEU A 25 -5.15 8.30 11.66
N CYS A 26 -5.74 8.14 12.85
CA CYS A 26 -6.86 8.96 13.31
C CYS A 26 -6.48 10.44 13.51
N SER A 27 -5.21 10.74 13.74
CA SER A 27 -4.72 12.12 13.93
C SER A 27 -4.28 12.78 12.63
N ALA A 28 -4.24 12.04 11.52
CA ALA A 28 -3.85 12.56 10.23
C ALA A 28 -4.89 13.58 9.72
N THR A 29 -4.40 14.68 9.15
CA THR A 29 -5.24 15.81 8.68
C THR A 29 -5.28 15.91 7.15
N SER A 30 -4.52 15.09 6.46
CA SER A 30 -4.46 15.06 5.00
C SER A 30 -4.21 13.65 4.44
N LEU A 31 -4.62 13.44 3.20
CA LEU A 31 -4.36 12.19 2.47
C LEU A 31 -2.85 11.88 2.35
N ALA A 32 -2.03 12.92 2.21
CA ALA A 32 -0.58 12.78 2.16
C ALA A 32 -0.01 12.27 3.48
N GLU A 33 -0.52 12.76 4.62
CA GLU A 33 -0.14 12.25 5.96
C GLU A 33 -0.57 10.80 6.15
N VAL A 34 -1.80 10.45 5.78
CA VAL A 34 -2.29 9.06 5.83
C VAL A 34 -1.39 8.14 5.01
N GLY A 35 -1.06 8.54 3.77
CA GLY A 35 -0.16 7.77 2.90
C GLY A 35 1.23 7.60 3.51
N THR A 36 1.78 8.66 4.12
CA THR A 36 3.09 8.62 4.78
C THR A 36 3.09 7.68 5.98
N ILE A 37 2.09 7.77 6.86
CA ILE A 37 1.96 6.92 8.05
C ILE A 37 1.81 5.45 7.63
N ALA A 38 0.91 5.18 6.69
CA ALA A 38 0.65 3.81 6.24
C ALA A 38 1.88 3.18 5.56
N ARG A 39 2.60 3.93 4.69
CA ARG A 39 3.85 3.46 4.07
C ARG A 39 4.93 3.17 5.11
N ALA A 40 5.15 4.08 6.06
CA ALA A 40 6.14 3.88 7.12
C ALA A 40 5.85 2.61 7.94
N ALA A 41 4.58 2.38 8.31
CA ALA A 41 4.17 1.18 9.03
C ALA A 41 4.44 -0.11 8.23
N VAL A 42 4.11 -0.13 6.93
CA VAL A 42 4.40 -1.28 6.04
C VAL A 42 5.89 -1.49 5.91
N ARG A 43 6.66 -0.42 5.66
CA ARG A 43 8.12 -0.47 5.53
C ARG A 43 8.79 -1.08 6.74
N GLN A 44 8.40 -0.61 7.93
CA GLN A 44 8.96 -1.06 9.20
C GLN A 44 8.60 -2.52 9.50
N ARG A 45 7.32 -2.88 9.33
CA ARG A 45 6.84 -4.22 9.69
C ARG A 45 7.33 -5.29 8.72
N LEU A 46 7.20 -5.05 7.41
CA LEU A 46 7.55 -6.05 6.39
C LEU A 46 9.03 -6.03 6.04
N ARG A 47 9.79 -5.02 6.50
CA ARG A 47 11.22 -4.84 6.15
C ARG A 47 11.48 -4.94 4.65
N CYS A 48 10.53 -4.45 3.86
CA CYS A 48 10.61 -4.46 2.40
C CYS A 48 11.58 -3.37 1.89
N ALA A 49 12.02 -3.50 0.64
CA ALA A 49 12.94 -2.56 0.01
C ALA A 49 12.23 -1.30 -0.52
N GLY A 50 10.93 -1.36 -0.74
CA GLY A 50 10.12 -0.23 -1.16
C GLY A 50 8.65 -0.39 -0.82
N VAL A 51 7.97 0.74 -0.68
CA VAL A 51 6.52 0.83 -0.49
C VAL A 51 5.98 1.96 -1.35
N THR A 52 4.86 1.72 -2.04
CA THR A 52 4.12 2.76 -2.78
C THR A 52 2.76 2.99 -2.15
N PHE A 53 2.26 4.22 -2.23
CA PHE A 53 0.87 4.58 -1.98
C PHE A 53 0.22 4.97 -3.30
N VAL A 54 -0.77 4.20 -3.71
CA VAL A 54 -1.39 4.30 -5.03
C VAL A 54 -2.84 4.69 -4.86
N LEU A 55 -3.29 5.68 -5.61
CA LEU A 55 -4.64 6.20 -5.59
C LEU A 55 -5.38 5.81 -6.86
N ARG A 56 -6.66 5.50 -6.75
CA ARG A 56 -7.51 5.31 -7.92
C ARG A 56 -7.97 6.66 -8.45
N ASP A 57 -7.66 6.96 -9.70
CA ASP A 57 -8.11 8.15 -10.43
C ASP A 57 -8.95 7.70 -11.65
N GLY A 58 -10.21 7.36 -11.38
CA GLY A 58 -11.11 6.80 -12.38
C GLY A 58 -10.66 5.41 -12.84
N ASP A 59 -10.25 5.31 -14.09
CA ASP A 59 -9.70 4.11 -14.74
C ASP A 59 -8.17 4.02 -14.68
N GLN A 60 -7.54 4.88 -13.86
CA GLN A 60 -6.09 4.92 -13.69
C GLN A 60 -5.67 4.67 -12.24
N CYS A 61 -4.46 4.15 -12.07
CA CYS A 61 -3.71 4.08 -10.83
C CYS A 61 -2.69 5.22 -10.83
N PHE A 62 -2.83 6.16 -9.90
CA PHE A 62 -1.85 7.21 -9.66
C PHE A 62 -0.93 6.80 -8.52
N TYR A 63 0.34 6.62 -8.79
CA TYR A 63 1.38 6.34 -7.78
C TYR A 63 1.73 7.65 -7.08
N ALA A 64 0.95 7.98 -6.06
CA ALA A 64 0.98 9.29 -5.41
C ALA A 64 2.30 9.55 -4.68
N ASP A 65 2.85 8.51 -4.05
CA ASP A 65 4.07 8.63 -3.28
C ASP A 65 4.74 7.26 -3.06
N GLU A 66 6.05 7.26 -2.77
CA GLU A 66 6.84 6.06 -2.47
C GLU A 66 7.92 6.31 -1.41
N ASP A 67 8.27 5.25 -0.69
CA ASP A 67 9.47 5.14 0.15
C ASP A 67 10.25 3.91 -0.33
N SER A 68 11.35 4.10 -1.02
CA SER A 68 12.05 3.04 -1.73
C SER A 68 13.56 3.23 -1.78
N ILE A 69 14.32 2.12 -1.85
CA ILE A 69 15.79 2.15 -1.97
C ILE A 69 16.28 2.69 -3.32
N ALA A 70 15.41 2.67 -4.33
CA ALA A 70 15.64 3.23 -5.67
C ALA A 70 14.29 3.67 -6.24
N PRO A 71 14.26 4.66 -7.15
CA PRO A 71 13.01 5.14 -7.74
C PRO A 71 12.19 4.03 -8.37
N LEU A 72 10.88 4.06 -8.13
CA LEU A 72 9.89 3.17 -8.74
C LEU A 72 9.00 3.96 -9.70
N TRP A 73 7.82 4.39 -9.22
CA TRP A 73 6.81 4.99 -10.10
C TRP A 73 6.14 6.25 -9.51
N ALA A 74 6.70 6.87 -8.47
CA ALA A 74 6.09 8.06 -7.87
C ALA A 74 5.81 9.14 -8.92
N GLY A 75 4.61 9.70 -8.91
CA GLY A 75 4.13 10.69 -9.88
C GLY A 75 3.57 10.11 -11.19
N GLN A 76 3.74 8.82 -11.45
CA GLN A 76 3.26 8.17 -12.69
C GLN A 76 1.82 7.69 -12.57
N ARG A 77 1.18 7.53 -13.73
CA ARG A 77 -0.15 6.96 -13.89
C ARG A 77 -0.11 5.78 -14.84
N PHE A 78 -0.84 4.74 -14.48
CA PHE A 78 -1.01 3.55 -15.32
C PHE A 78 -2.49 3.22 -15.43
N PRO A 79 -2.96 2.66 -16.56
CA PRO A 79 -4.29 2.10 -16.65
C PRO A 79 -4.53 1.09 -15.52
N ILE A 80 -5.71 1.15 -14.90
CA ILE A 80 -6.04 0.29 -13.74
C ILE A 80 -5.98 -1.20 -14.08
N THR A 81 -6.17 -1.54 -15.35
CA THR A 81 -6.09 -2.91 -15.88
C THR A 81 -4.66 -3.38 -16.17
N GLU A 82 -3.67 -2.47 -16.14
CA GLU A 82 -2.30 -2.74 -16.58
C GLU A 82 -1.28 -2.70 -15.43
N CYS A 83 -1.74 -2.75 -14.18
CA CYS A 83 -0.84 -2.81 -13.03
C CYS A 83 -1.43 -3.66 -11.89
N VAL A 84 -0.56 -4.22 -11.07
CA VAL A 84 -0.95 -5.09 -9.94
C VAL A 84 -1.78 -4.33 -8.89
N SER A 85 -1.47 -3.04 -8.67
CA SER A 85 -2.28 -2.19 -7.78
C SER A 85 -3.72 -2.04 -8.28
N GLY A 86 -3.88 -1.91 -9.59
CA GLY A 86 -5.19 -1.90 -10.24
C GLY A 86 -5.90 -3.23 -10.12
N TRP A 87 -5.20 -4.35 -10.36
CA TRP A 87 -5.77 -5.67 -10.14
C TRP A 87 -6.29 -5.85 -8.71
N ALA A 88 -5.50 -5.46 -7.71
CA ALA A 88 -5.90 -5.55 -6.31
C ALA A 88 -7.16 -4.71 -6.01
N MET A 89 -7.23 -3.48 -6.55
CA MET A 89 -8.40 -2.60 -6.38
C MET A 89 -9.64 -3.14 -7.14
N LEU A 90 -9.50 -3.60 -8.38
CA LEU A 90 -10.62 -4.11 -9.16
C LEU A 90 -11.24 -5.37 -8.55
N HIS A 91 -10.43 -6.23 -7.92
CA HIS A 91 -10.90 -7.48 -7.33
C HIS A 91 -11.17 -7.37 -5.82
N GLY A 92 -10.78 -6.25 -5.17
CA GLY A 92 -10.87 -6.09 -3.71
C GLY A 92 -10.06 -7.14 -2.95
N LYS A 93 -8.95 -7.62 -3.51
CA LYS A 93 -8.16 -8.74 -2.99
C LYS A 93 -6.70 -8.37 -2.82
N LEU A 94 -6.10 -8.90 -1.75
CA LEU A 94 -4.67 -8.89 -1.54
C LEU A 94 -3.98 -9.63 -2.71
N ALA A 95 -3.05 -8.97 -3.39
CA ALA A 95 -2.18 -9.61 -4.37
C ALA A 95 -0.87 -10.01 -3.68
N VAL A 96 -0.59 -11.30 -3.63
CA VAL A 96 0.67 -11.87 -3.14
C VAL A 96 1.40 -12.45 -4.34
N ILE A 97 2.62 -11.97 -4.59
CA ILE A 97 3.43 -12.34 -5.75
C ILE A 97 4.84 -12.62 -5.26
N ASP A 98 5.14 -13.90 -5.11
CA ASP A 98 6.43 -14.37 -4.60
C ASP A 98 7.56 -14.22 -5.63
N ASP A 99 7.20 -14.25 -6.93
CA ASP A 99 8.09 -14.04 -8.06
C ASP A 99 7.33 -13.36 -9.21
N ILE A 100 7.77 -12.15 -9.59
CA ILE A 100 7.14 -11.38 -10.66
C ILE A 100 7.25 -12.02 -12.04
N GLU A 101 8.21 -12.90 -12.26
CA GLU A 101 8.42 -13.57 -13.54
C GLU A 101 7.50 -14.78 -13.73
N GLN A 102 6.88 -15.27 -12.65
CA GLN A 102 6.01 -16.44 -12.64
C GLN A 102 4.52 -16.09 -12.51
N ASP A 103 4.18 -14.81 -12.33
CA ASP A 103 2.80 -14.38 -12.09
C ASP A 103 2.25 -13.58 -13.27
N GLU A 104 1.23 -14.11 -13.93
CA GLU A 104 0.59 -13.51 -15.11
C GLU A 104 -0.10 -12.15 -14.86
N ARG A 105 -0.36 -11.81 -13.59
CA ARG A 105 -0.92 -10.49 -13.20
C ARG A 105 0.09 -9.36 -13.34
N VAL A 106 1.38 -9.69 -13.49
CA VAL A 106 2.47 -8.73 -13.52
C VAL A 106 2.79 -8.32 -14.95
N PRO A 107 2.64 -7.04 -15.32
CA PRO A 107 3.13 -6.53 -16.59
C PRO A 107 4.68 -6.41 -16.51
N THR A 108 5.39 -7.50 -16.73
CA THR A 108 6.84 -7.62 -16.48
C THR A 108 7.67 -6.53 -17.16
N ALA A 109 7.19 -5.97 -18.27
CA ALA A 109 7.86 -4.86 -18.96
C ALA A 109 8.03 -3.62 -18.07
N ALA A 110 7.03 -3.30 -17.23
CA ALA A 110 7.07 -2.16 -16.30
C ALA A 110 8.06 -2.36 -15.15
N TYR A 111 8.49 -3.58 -14.89
CA TYR A 111 9.39 -3.92 -13.78
C TYR A 111 10.86 -4.09 -14.19
N ARG A 112 11.16 -4.15 -15.51
CA ARG A 112 12.52 -4.41 -16.03
C ARG A 112 13.56 -3.39 -15.58
N SER A 113 13.17 -2.14 -15.38
CA SER A 113 14.05 -1.06 -14.93
C SER A 113 14.11 -0.91 -13.41
N THR A 114 13.41 -1.77 -12.67
CA THR A 114 13.33 -1.72 -11.22
C THR A 114 14.09 -2.87 -10.57
N TYR A 115 14.29 -2.79 -9.26
CA TYR A 115 14.89 -3.88 -8.48
C TYR A 115 13.88 -4.95 -8.06
N VAL A 116 12.59 -4.75 -8.34
CA VAL A 116 11.49 -5.58 -7.80
C VAL A 116 11.53 -6.99 -8.34
N LYS A 117 11.49 -7.98 -7.45
CA LYS A 117 11.40 -9.41 -7.77
C LYS A 117 10.20 -10.09 -7.13
N SER A 118 9.68 -9.54 -6.05
CA SER A 118 8.45 -9.99 -5.41
C SER A 118 7.69 -8.82 -4.82
N MET A 119 6.39 -8.98 -4.60
CA MET A 119 5.57 -7.92 -4.03
C MET A 119 4.33 -8.45 -3.32
N VAL A 120 3.80 -7.62 -2.42
CA VAL A 120 2.45 -7.77 -1.88
C VAL A 120 1.73 -6.44 -2.06
N VAL A 121 0.51 -6.48 -2.57
CA VAL A 121 -0.32 -5.28 -2.75
C VAL A 121 -1.65 -5.48 -2.05
N VAL A 122 -1.98 -4.58 -1.11
CA VAL A 122 -3.23 -4.58 -0.36
C VAL A 122 -4.12 -3.43 -0.85
N PRO A 123 -5.38 -3.70 -1.25
CA PRO A 123 -6.33 -2.65 -1.59
C PRO A 123 -6.88 -1.97 -0.33
N ILE A 124 -7.12 -0.67 -0.42
CA ILE A 124 -7.72 0.16 0.63
C ILE A 124 -9.13 0.56 0.19
N GLY A 125 -10.10 0.31 1.06
CA GLY A 125 -11.50 0.60 0.78
C GLY A 125 -11.79 2.10 0.64
N GLY A 126 -12.90 2.40 -0.01
CA GLY A 126 -13.54 3.70 -0.12
C GLY A 126 -15.05 3.52 -0.15
N PRO A 127 -15.85 4.61 -0.24
CA PRO A 127 -17.33 4.52 -0.21
C PRO A 127 -17.91 3.64 -1.31
N ASP A 128 -17.32 3.68 -2.51
CA ASP A 128 -17.80 3.00 -3.71
C ASP A 128 -16.90 1.80 -4.11
N GLY A 129 -16.13 1.26 -3.17
CA GLY A 129 -15.17 0.18 -3.40
C GLY A 129 -13.73 0.62 -3.16
N PRO A 130 -12.73 -0.20 -3.54
CA PRO A 130 -11.32 0.16 -3.33
C PRO A 130 -10.93 1.44 -4.06
N ALA A 131 -10.42 2.42 -3.29
CA ALA A 131 -10.06 3.75 -3.75
C ALA A 131 -8.55 3.99 -3.76
N ALA A 132 -7.79 3.11 -3.08
CA ALA A 132 -6.34 3.18 -3.02
C ALA A 132 -5.74 1.78 -2.86
N ALA A 133 -4.42 1.68 -2.93
CA ALA A 133 -3.66 0.47 -2.62
C ALA A 133 -2.29 0.82 -2.02
N ILE A 134 -1.74 -0.10 -1.23
CA ILE A 134 -0.35 -0.04 -0.78
C ILE A 134 0.38 -1.25 -1.35
N GLY A 135 1.49 -1.00 -2.06
CA GLY A 135 2.39 -2.02 -2.56
C GLY A 135 3.67 -2.08 -1.72
N ALA A 136 4.08 -3.29 -1.32
CA ALA A 136 5.37 -3.57 -0.68
C ALA A 136 6.22 -4.42 -1.62
N TYR A 137 7.52 -4.08 -1.77
CA TYR A 137 8.40 -4.63 -2.81
C TYR A 137 9.74 -5.13 -2.25
N TRP A 138 10.24 -6.25 -2.80
CA TRP A 138 11.54 -6.83 -2.43
C TRP A 138 12.41 -7.08 -3.67
N PRO A 139 13.76 -6.99 -3.50
CA PRO A 139 14.73 -7.22 -4.59
C PRO A 139 15.06 -8.71 -4.82
N ALA A 140 14.41 -9.61 -4.10
CA ALA A 140 14.53 -11.05 -4.23
C ALA A 140 13.17 -11.71 -4.20
N THR A 141 13.06 -12.95 -4.65
CA THR A 141 11.85 -13.77 -4.39
C THR A 141 11.62 -13.85 -2.89
N TYR A 142 10.39 -13.60 -2.45
CA TYR A 142 10.05 -13.51 -1.04
C TYR A 142 8.65 -14.04 -0.79
N GLN A 143 8.51 -14.87 0.22
CA GLN A 143 7.21 -15.32 0.71
C GLN A 143 6.86 -14.55 1.98
N ALA A 144 5.81 -13.72 1.89
CA ALA A 144 5.31 -13.00 3.03
C ALA A 144 4.79 -13.96 4.11
N SER A 145 5.12 -13.67 5.37
CA SER A 145 4.66 -14.51 6.48
C SER A 145 3.14 -14.45 6.62
N ARG A 146 2.55 -15.52 7.15
CA ARG A 146 1.12 -15.55 7.45
C ARG A 146 0.70 -14.38 8.35
N ALA A 147 1.52 -14.06 9.34
CA ALA A 147 1.25 -12.95 10.26
C ALA A 147 1.21 -11.58 9.55
N ASP A 148 2.04 -11.39 8.53
CA ASP A 148 2.04 -10.16 7.73
C ASP A 148 0.85 -10.10 6.77
N LEU A 149 0.50 -11.24 6.15
CA LEU A 149 -0.68 -11.34 5.29
C LEU A 149 -1.99 -11.12 6.07
N ASP A 150 -2.06 -11.55 7.34
CA ASP A 150 -3.21 -11.32 8.22
C ASP A 150 -3.23 -9.88 8.77
N TRP A 151 -2.09 -9.19 8.84
CA TRP A 151 -1.99 -7.81 9.32
C TRP A 151 -2.34 -6.77 8.24
N LEU A 152 -1.94 -6.98 7.00
CA LEU A 152 -2.14 -6.02 5.91
C LEU A 152 -3.62 -5.61 5.70
N PRO A 153 -4.61 -6.50 5.73
CA PRO A 153 -6.02 -6.10 5.67
C PRO A 153 -6.47 -5.22 6.84
N ARG A 154 -5.92 -5.42 8.05
CA ARG A 154 -6.23 -4.57 9.22
C ARG A 154 -5.64 -3.17 9.06
N LEU A 155 -4.40 -3.06 8.56
CA LEU A 155 -3.83 -1.78 8.17
C LEU A 155 -4.70 -1.08 7.12
N ALA A 156 -5.10 -1.80 6.05
CA ALA A 156 -5.93 -1.25 4.99
C ALA A 156 -7.27 -0.74 5.52
N GLN A 157 -7.90 -1.45 6.45
CA GLN A 157 -9.14 -1.01 7.11
C GLN A 157 -8.93 0.26 7.94
N ALA A 158 -7.88 0.32 8.77
CA ALA A 158 -7.56 1.52 9.55
C ALA A 158 -7.24 2.72 8.65
N THR A 159 -6.50 2.50 7.56
CA THR A 159 -6.19 3.53 6.56
C THR A 159 -7.46 4.02 5.85
N SER A 160 -8.39 3.11 5.51
CA SER A 160 -9.70 3.46 4.93
C SER A 160 -10.53 4.33 5.87
N GLY A 161 -10.56 4.02 7.17
CA GLY A 161 -11.22 4.86 8.19
C GLY A 161 -10.64 6.26 8.23
N ALA A 162 -9.32 6.38 8.30
CA ALA A 162 -8.64 7.67 8.32
C ALA A 162 -8.92 8.52 7.05
N ILE A 163 -8.97 7.89 5.87
CA ILE A 163 -9.34 8.57 4.62
C ILE A 163 -10.79 9.08 4.68
N ALA A 164 -11.70 8.30 5.23
CA ALA A 164 -13.10 8.70 5.39
C ALA A 164 -13.28 9.87 6.38
N ASP A 165 -12.50 9.89 7.46
CA ASP A 165 -12.54 10.94 8.49
C ASP A 165 -12.02 12.30 7.99
N ILE A 166 -11.04 12.30 7.07
CA ILE A 166 -10.51 13.53 6.44
C ILE A 166 -11.59 14.22 5.59
N GLY A 167 -12.60 13.48 5.13
CA GLY A 167 -13.68 13.95 4.30
C GLY A 167 -13.39 13.87 2.80
N LEU A 168 -14.47 13.98 2.02
CA LEU A 168 -14.46 13.76 0.57
C LEU A 168 -13.57 14.74 -0.22
N ALA A 169 -13.26 15.92 0.34
CA ALA A 169 -12.46 16.94 -0.36
C ALA A 169 -11.02 16.49 -0.64
N ASP A 170 -10.47 15.55 0.15
CA ASP A 170 -9.11 15.04 0.03
C ASP A 170 -9.05 13.60 -0.51
N ALA A 171 -10.20 12.99 -0.75
CA ALA A 171 -10.27 11.63 -1.25
C ALA A 171 -9.88 11.53 -2.74
N PRO A 172 -9.32 10.41 -3.19
CA PRO A 172 -8.89 10.21 -4.59
C PRO A 172 -10.02 10.39 -5.62
N TRP A 173 -11.26 10.20 -5.21
CA TRP A 173 -12.47 10.38 -6.04
C TRP A 173 -13.04 11.81 -6.01
N ALA A 174 -12.45 12.72 -5.20
CA ALA A 174 -12.95 14.09 -5.12
C ALA A 174 -12.68 14.88 -6.41
N PRO A 175 -13.57 15.79 -6.83
CA PRO A 175 -13.43 16.56 -8.08
C PRO A 175 -12.11 17.34 -8.19
N ASN A 176 -11.54 17.77 -7.06
CA ASN A 176 -10.31 18.57 -6.99
C ASN A 176 -9.03 17.73 -6.82
N PHE A 177 -9.12 16.40 -6.85
CA PHE A 177 -7.98 15.52 -6.65
C PHE A 177 -6.85 15.79 -7.65
N ARG A 178 -7.18 15.97 -8.94
CA ARG A 178 -6.19 16.23 -10.01
C ARG A 178 -5.44 17.55 -9.86
N THR A 179 -6.01 18.54 -9.20
CA THR A 179 -5.34 19.83 -8.97
C THR A 179 -4.34 19.77 -7.84
N ARG A 180 -4.52 18.88 -6.86
CA ARG A 180 -3.58 18.68 -5.74
C ARG A 180 -2.38 17.82 -6.11
N PHE A 181 -2.58 16.88 -7.03
CA PHE A 181 -1.54 16.00 -7.55
C PHE A 181 -1.48 16.13 -9.08
N PRO A 182 -0.97 17.25 -9.60
CA PRO A 182 -0.87 17.43 -11.06
C PRO A 182 0.03 16.34 -11.64
N ALA A 183 -0.29 15.91 -12.86
CA ALA A 183 0.60 15.02 -13.59
C ALA A 183 1.97 15.68 -13.69
N SER A 184 3.05 14.94 -13.36
CA SER A 184 4.39 15.41 -13.61
C SER A 184 4.53 15.69 -15.11
N ALA A 185 4.81 16.94 -15.49
CA ALA A 185 5.12 17.28 -16.87
C ALA A 185 6.44 16.59 -17.22
N HIS A 186 6.42 15.71 -18.20
CA HIS A 186 7.61 15.12 -18.83
C HIS A 186 8.14 16.08 -19.88
#